data_803da3e8eeec5117dc513a69dda4380c
#
_entry.id   803da3e8eeec5117dc513a69dda4380c
#
_cell.length_a   1.000
_cell.length_b   1.000
_cell.length_c   1.000
_cell.angle_alpha   90.00
_cell.angle_beta   90.00
_cell.angle_gamma   90.00
#
_symmetry.space_group_name_H-M   'P 1'
#
loop_
_entity.id
_entity.type
_entity.pdbx_description
1 polymer ?
#
loop_
_entity_poly.entity_id
_entity_poly.type
_entity_poly.pdbx_seq_one_letter_code
_entity_poly.pdbx_strand_id
1 'polypeptide(L)'
;MSLSRPLRFIAFIGVAITIASALNVAIAKKSYSKNYPAVVCPPTLSGLSSQISLSSKQTQFQRLQNRSTTTNMVKVLRLPVAKDSLLFDTQGSTPVAWQSRSGSWAGGVLCTGPVSSQWFVGASADITTKGRLIIVNSGLSEAIVDVQVFTENGKQPPKSLTVASKTYLVVPVDSLAPGDQRLTVNVVPRSG
;
A
#
# COMPACT_ATOMS: atom_id res chain seq x y z
N MET A 1 -15.77 5.92 63.18
CA MET A 1 -16.68 5.03 62.41
C MET A 1 -15.84 4.10 61.50
N SER A 2 -15.73 2.85 61.89
CA SER A 2 -14.96 1.85 61.11
C SER A 2 -15.86 1.34 59.97
N LEU A 3 -15.51 1.67 58.73
CA LEU A 3 -16.22 1.10 57.55
C LEU A 3 -16.10 -0.43 57.62
N SER A 4 -17.22 -1.12 57.48
CA SER A 4 -17.26 -2.58 57.47
C SER A 4 -16.39 -3.15 56.31
N ARG A 5 -15.69 -4.24 56.60
CA ARG A 5 -14.77 -4.88 55.61
C ARG A 5 -15.37 -5.06 54.18
N PRO A 6 -16.63 -5.43 53.99
CA PRO A 6 -17.21 -5.57 52.66
C PRO A 6 -17.30 -4.24 51.86
N LEU A 7 -17.55 -3.12 52.57
CA LEU A 7 -17.67 -1.81 51.91
C LEU A 7 -16.32 -1.32 51.35
N ARG A 8 -15.20 -1.67 52.00
CA ARG A 8 -13.86 -1.37 51.49
C ARG A 8 -13.52 -2.16 50.25
N PHE A 9 -13.90 -3.42 50.18
CA PHE A 9 -13.69 -4.26 48.98
C PHE A 9 -14.48 -3.74 47.75
N ILE A 10 -15.72 -3.34 47.94
CA ILE A 10 -16.55 -2.75 46.86
C ILE A 10 -15.94 -1.45 46.35
N ALA A 11 -15.45 -0.60 47.23
CA ALA A 11 -14.79 0.64 46.83
C ALA A 11 -13.48 0.40 46.05
N PHE A 12 -12.67 -0.60 46.44
CA PHE A 12 -11.45 -0.96 45.70
C PHE A 12 -11.75 -1.51 44.31
N ILE A 13 -12.77 -2.34 44.17
CA ILE A 13 -13.19 -2.89 42.87
C ILE A 13 -13.69 -1.77 41.96
N GLY A 14 -14.49 -0.85 42.47
CA GLY A 14 -14.97 0.31 41.71
C GLY A 14 -13.84 1.19 41.17
N VAL A 15 -12.84 1.49 42.00
CA VAL A 15 -11.66 2.28 41.59
C VAL A 15 -10.83 1.52 40.54
N ALA A 16 -10.62 0.22 40.71
CA ALA A 16 -9.87 -0.59 39.74
C ALA A 16 -10.55 -0.64 38.35
N ILE A 17 -11.88 -0.75 38.31
CA ILE A 17 -12.65 -0.77 37.04
C ILE A 17 -12.56 0.59 36.34
N THR A 18 -12.64 1.70 37.07
CA THR A 18 -12.56 3.03 36.47
C THR A 18 -11.16 3.33 35.92
N ILE A 19 -10.10 2.92 36.60
CA ILE A 19 -8.72 3.05 36.10
C ILE A 19 -8.50 2.18 34.88
N ALA A 20 -8.95 0.94 34.88
CA ALA A 20 -8.82 0.02 33.74
C ALA A 20 -9.56 0.52 32.47
N SER A 21 -10.78 1.06 32.66
CA SER A 21 -11.54 1.62 31.53
C SER A 21 -10.90 2.91 30.99
N ALA A 22 -10.35 3.77 31.82
CA ALA A 22 -9.65 4.98 31.40
C ALA A 22 -8.36 4.66 30.63
N LEU A 23 -7.59 3.66 31.08
CA LEU A 23 -6.38 3.20 30.40
C LEU A 23 -6.69 2.54 29.05
N ASN A 24 -7.71 1.70 28.97
CA ASN A 24 -8.11 1.05 27.72
C ASN A 24 -8.60 2.05 26.67
N VAL A 25 -9.36 3.08 27.05
CA VAL A 25 -9.81 4.13 26.14
C VAL A 25 -8.65 4.95 25.61
N ALA A 26 -7.65 5.25 26.42
CA ALA A 26 -6.46 5.98 25.99
C ALA A 26 -5.59 5.17 25.01
N ILE A 27 -5.42 3.87 25.25
CA ILE A 27 -4.65 2.96 24.38
C ILE A 27 -5.39 2.75 23.05
N ALA A 28 -6.70 2.53 23.08
CA ALA A 28 -7.50 2.35 21.87
C ALA A 28 -7.49 3.60 20.97
N LYS A 29 -7.66 4.79 21.51
CA LYS A 29 -7.58 6.04 20.73
C LYS A 29 -6.23 6.25 20.07
N LYS A 30 -5.13 5.88 20.71
CA LYS A 30 -3.78 6.05 20.16
C LYS A 30 -3.44 5.02 19.08
N SER A 31 -4.03 3.82 19.14
CA SER A 31 -3.84 2.74 18.16
C SER A 31 -4.62 2.94 16.87
N TYR A 32 -5.84 3.46 16.94
CA TYR A 32 -6.72 3.64 15.77
C TYR A 32 -6.50 4.93 14.97
N SER A 33 -5.84 5.94 15.52
CA SER A 33 -5.64 7.22 14.83
C SER A 33 -4.39 7.25 13.93
N LYS A 34 -3.56 6.22 13.96
CA LYS A 34 -2.39 6.09 13.09
C LYS A 34 -2.63 4.94 12.11
N ASN A 35 -2.95 5.28 10.88
CA ASN A 35 -2.86 4.44 9.71
C ASN A 35 -4.14 3.69 9.30
N TYR A 36 -4.90 4.29 8.45
CA TYR A 36 -5.40 3.69 7.22
C TYR A 36 -6.36 4.66 6.55
N PRO A 37 -6.35 4.78 5.24
CA PRO A 37 -5.54 4.01 4.31
C PRO A 37 -4.33 4.79 3.79
N ALA A 38 -3.13 4.27 3.99
CA ALA A 38 -1.97 4.75 3.28
C ALA A 38 -2.07 4.36 1.80
N VAL A 39 -1.83 5.32 0.93
CA VAL A 39 -1.75 5.08 -0.51
C VAL A 39 -0.30 4.75 -0.84
N VAL A 40 -0.09 3.70 -1.62
CA VAL A 40 1.24 3.23 -1.99
C VAL A 40 1.55 3.59 -3.43
N CYS A 41 2.68 4.24 -3.63
CA CYS A 41 3.23 4.55 -4.95
C CYS A 41 4.36 3.58 -5.30
N PRO A 42 4.43 3.12 -6.55
CA PRO A 42 5.42 2.13 -6.97
C PRO A 42 6.85 2.69 -6.91
N PRO A 43 7.88 1.83 -6.77
CA PRO A 43 9.28 2.20 -6.85
C PRO A 43 9.67 2.58 -8.29
N THR A 44 10.81 3.24 -8.43
CA THR A 44 11.42 3.45 -9.74
C THR A 44 12.02 2.14 -10.26
N LEU A 45 11.57 1.72 -11.43
CA LEU A 45 12.15 0.57 -12.12
C LEU A 45 13.49 0.90 -12.77
N SER A 46 14.34 -0.11 -12.93
CA SER A 46 15.64 0.04 -13.59
C SER A 46 15.49 0.59 -15.03
N GLY A 47 16.26 1.61 -15.36
CA GLY A 47 16.24 2.28 -16.66
C GLY A 47 15.09 3.29 -16.85
N LEU A 48 14.32 3.58 -15.80
CA LEU A 48 13.28 4.60 -15.81
C LEU A 48 13.60 5.71 -14.79
N SER A 49 13.07 6.89 -15.06
CA SER A 49 12.95 7.97 -14.08
C SER A 49 11.52 7.99 -13.55
N SER A 50 11.36 8.19 -12.26
CA SER A 50 10.03 8.28 -11.64
C SER A 50 9.87 9.54 -10.83
N GLN A 51 8.67 10.10 -10.88
CA GLN A 51 8.27 11.26 -10.11
C GLN A 51 6.85 11.06 -9.59
N ILE A 52 6.62 11.41 -8.33
CA ILE A 52 5.27 11.45 -7.77
C ILE A 52 4.79 12.88 -7.73
N SER A 53 3.58 13.11 -8.20
CA SER A 53 2.87 14.39 -8.12
C SER A 53 1.66 14.26 -7.22
N LEU A 54 1.53 15.18 -6.27
CA LEU A 54 0.41 15.24 -5.33
C LEU A 54 0.03 16.69 -5.10
N SER A 55 -1.28 16.98 -5.09
CA SER A 55 -1.81 18.28 -4.67
C SER A 55 -2.52 18.11 -3.32
N SER A 56 -1.96 18.70 -2.26
CA SER A 56 -2.53 18.64 -0.91
C SER A 56 -2.05 19.84 -0.08
N LYS A 57 -2.83 20.23 0.91
CA LYS A 57 -2.42 21.30 1.86
C LYS A 57 -1.29 20.84 2.77
N GLN A 58 -1.31 19.57 3.15
CA GLN A 58 -0.30 18.93 3.97
C GLN A 58 -0.20 17.47 3.55
N THR A 59 1.01 16.96 3.42
CA THR A 59 1.26 15.58 3.03
C THR A 59 2.27 14.97 3.97
N GLN A 60 1.93 13.81 4.50
CA GLN A 60 2.86 12.95 5.23
C GLN A 60 3.20 11.75 4.33
N PHE A 61 4.47 11.45 4.24
CA PHE A 61 4.92 10.27 3.50
C PHE A 61 6.10 9.60 4.19
N GLN A 62 6.26 8.32 3.92
CA GLN A 62 7.36 7.51 4.41
C GLN A 62 7.83 6.56 3.30
N ARG A 63 9.09 6.16 3.36
CA ARG A 63 9.61 5.10 2.50
C ARG A 63 9.17 3.73 3.02
N LEU A 64 8.97 2.77 2.13
CA LEU A 64 8.52 1.42 2.50
C LEU A 64 9.45 0.75 3.52
N GLN A 65 10.76 0.89 3.34
CA GLN A 65 11.77 0.27 4.20
C GLN A 65 12.19 1.16 5.37
N ASN A 66 11.99 2.47 5.27
CA ASN A 66 12.37 3.42 6.31
C ASN A 66 11.13 4.01 6.98
N ARG A 67 11.03 3.85 8.31
CA ARG A 67 9.90 4.31 9.11
C ARG A 67 9.88 5.82 9.41
N SER A 68 10.89 6.58 8.98
CA SER A 68 10.88 8.02 9.21
C SER A 68 9.78 8.68 8.36
N THR A 69 8.86 9.37 9.03
CA THR A 69 7.79 10.12 8.38
C THR A 69 8.30 11.51 8.04
N THR A 70 8.20 11.89 6.79
CA THR A 70 8.48 13.24 6.33
C THR A 70 7.16 13.98 6.14
N THR A 71 7.05 15.17 6.72
CA THR A 71 5.90 16.06 6.54
C THR A 71 6.28 17.15 5.55
N ASN A 72 5.42 17.38 4.55
CA ASN A 72 5.57 18.44 3.58
C ASN A 72 4.32 19.33 3.54
N MET A 73 4.51 20.63 3.57
CA MET A 73 3.42 21.62 3.58
C MET A 73 3.25 22.35 2.23
N VAL A 74 3.92 21.89 1.19
CA VAL A 74 3.81 22.50 -0.14
C VAL A 74 2.51 22.04 -0.81
N LYS A 75 1.74 23.00 -1.32
CA LYS A 75 0.44 22.76 -1.97
C LYS A 75 0.52 21.78 -3.16
N VAL A 76 1.62 21.82 -3.91
CA VAL A 76 1.89 20.88 -5.01
C VAL A 76 3.24 20.23 -4.74
N LEU A 77 3.21 18.95 -4.40
CA LEU A 77 4.38 18.15 -4.12
C LEU A 77 4.82 17.42 -5.39
N ARG A 78 6.09 17.55 -5.75
CA ARG A 78 6.74 16.77 -6.80
C ARG A 78 7.98 16.12 -6.20
N LEU A 79 7.96 14.81 -6.08
CA LEU A 79 9.02 14.03 -5.46
C LEU A 79 9.67 13.10 -6.50
N PRO A 80 10.98 13.16 -6.67
CA PRO A 80 11.69 12.09 -7.38
C PRO A 80 11.63 10.82 -6.56
N VAL A 81 11.30 9.70 -7.21
CA VAL A 81 11.22 8.40 -6.58
C VAL A 81 12.52 7.66 -6.80
N ALA A 82 13.11 7.15 -5.73
CA ALA A 82 14.25 6.25 -5.78
C ALA A 82 13.80 4.79 -5.99
N LYS A 83 14.68 3.84 -5.72
CA LYS A 83 14.40 2.40 -5.84
C LYS A 83 13.40 1.86 -4.81
N ASP A 84 12.89 2.69 -3.89
CA ASP A 84 11.97 2.29 -2.84
C ASP A 84 10.57 2.86 -3.09
N SER A 85 9.54 2.12 -2.68
CA SER A 85 8.15 2.57 -2.73
C SER A 85 7.88 3.65 -1.69
N LEU A 86 6.95 4.56 -2.00
CA LEU A 86 6.52 5.60 -1.08
C LEU A 86 5.08 5.35 -0.60
N LEU A 87 4.88 5.50 0.70
CA LEU A 87 3.57 5.43 1.34
C LEU A 87 3.15 6.85 1.70
N PHE A 88 1.95 7.23 1.29
CA PHE A 88 1.37 8.54 1.56
C PHE A 88 0.16 8.41 2.47
N ASP A 89 0.14 9.23 3.52
CA ASP A 89 -1.07 9.49 4.28
C ASP A 89 -1.75 10.70 3.62
N THR A 90 -2.76 10.43 2.80
CA THR A 90 -3.45 11.44 2.01
C THR A 90 -4.83 11.69 2.56
N GLN A 91 -5.10 12.93 2.91
CA GLN A 91 -6.45 13.38 3.23
C GLN A 91 -7.13 13.89 1.95
N GLY A 92 -7.73 12.97 1.18
CA GLY A 92 -8.60 13.32 0.06
C GLY A 92 -7.96 13.57 -1.31
N SER A 93 -6.63 13.42 -1.46
CA SER A 93 -5.95 13.55 -2.75
C SER A 93 -5.17 12.29 -3.08
N THR A 94 -5.32 11.78 -4.31
CA THR A 94 -4.60 10.58 -4.75
C THR A 94 -3.31 11.00 -5.48
N PRO A 95 -2.13 10.52 -5.03
CA PRO A 95 -0.88 10.76 -5.73
C PRO A 95 -0.87 10.09 -7.11
N VAL A 96 -0.19 10.71 -8.05
CA VAL A 96 0.09 10.16 -9.38
C VAL A 96 1.58 9.86 -9.50
N ALA A 97 1.92 8.63 -9.77
CA ALA A 97 3.28 8.23 -10.07
C ALA A 97 3.52 8.30 -11.59
N TRP A 98 4.46 9.11 -11.99
CA TRP A 98 4.92 9.27 -13.38
C TRP A 98 6.21 8.50 -13.56
N GLN A 99 6.29 7.74 -14.64
CA GLN A 99 7.51 7.08 -15.05
C GLN A 99 7.85 7.46 -16.48
N SER A 100 9.12 7.66 -16.76
CA SER A 100 9.58 8.03 -18.09
C SER A 100 10.92 7.37 -18.40
N ARG A 101 11.13 7.14 -19.69
CA ARG A 101 12.44 6.79 -20.27
C ARG A 101 12.88 7.95 -21.15
N SER A 102 14.07 8.48 -20.93
CA SER A 102 14.59 9.63 -21.67
C SER A 102 14.41 9.46 -23.18
N GLY A 103 13.72 10.42 -23.80
CA GLY A 103 13.53 10.51 -25.26
C GLY A 103 12.59 9.52 -25.91
N SER A 104 11.95 8.58 -25.16
CA SER A 104 11.17 7.52 -25.81
C SER A 104 9.79 7.25 -25.26
N TRP A 105 9.55 7.47 -23.98
CA TRP A 105 8.32 7.06 -23.34
C TRP A 105 8.05 7.78 -22.02
N ALA A 106 6.76 8.05 -21.76
CA ALA A 106 6.28 8.52 -20.47
C ALA A 106 4.88 7.94 -20.18
N GLY A 107 4.63 7.60 -18.94
CA GLY A 107 3.32 7.11 -18.49
C GLY A 107 3.06 7.47 -17.03
N GLY A 108 1.79 7.53 -16.66
CA GLY A 108 1.36 7.82 -15.30
C GLY A 108 0.40 6.77 -14.78
N VAL A 109 0.45 6.51 -13.48
CA VAL A 109 -0.46 5.61 -12.77
C VAL A 109 -0.89 6.24 -11.45
N LEU A 110 -2.14 6.06 -11.09
CA LEU A 110 -2.62 6.42 -9.76
C LEU A 110 -2.00 5.49 -8.73
N CYS A 111 -1.49 6.06 -7.64
CA CYS A 111 -1.09 5.26 -6.49
C CYS A 111 -2.33 4.72 -5.80
N THR A 112 -2.28 3.49 -5.32
CA THR A 112 -3.45 2.77 -4.80
C THR A 112 -3.30 2.46 -3.31
N GLY A 113 -4.43 2.46 -2.61
CA GLY A 113 -4.53 1.88 -1.26
C GLY A 113 -4.69 0.36 -1.31
N PRO A 114 -4.62 -0.31 -0.16
CA PRO A 114 -4.93 -1.72 -0.06
C PRO A 114 -6.39 -1.98 -0.42
N VAL A 115 -6.62 -2.92 -1.34
CA VAL A 115 -7.95 -3.31 -1.82
C VAL A 115 -8.06 -4.82 -1.88
N SER A 116 -9.27 -5.34 -1.74
CA SER A 116 -9.54 -6.79 -1.78
C SER A 116 -9.41 -7.40 -3.18
N SER A 117 -9.54 -6.60 -4.22
CA SER A 117 -9.35 -7.01 -5.62
C SER A 117 -9.05 -5.79 -6.49
N GLN A 118 -8.11 -5.94 -7.40
CA GLN A 118 -7.73 -4.86 -8.31
C GLN A 118 -7.59 -5.38 -9.74
N TRP A 119 -8.15 -4.63 -10.69
CA TRP A 119 -8.13 -4.94 -12.11
C TRP A 119 -7.25 -3.95 -12.87
N PHE A 120 -6.37 -4.47 -13.71
CA PHE A 120 -5.51 -3.70 -14.61
C PHE A 120 -5.81 -4.12 -16.05
N VAL A 121 -6.24 -3.17 -16.85
CA VAL A 121 -6.60 -3.38 -18.25
C VAL A 121 -5.55 -2.75 -19.16
N GLY A 122 -5.29 -3.35 -20.31
CA GLY A 122 -4.36 -2.82 -21.32
C GLY A 122 -2.90 -3.18 -21.08
N ALA A 123 -2.63 -4.21 -20.28
CA ALA A 123 -1.30 -4.79 -20.20
C ALA A 123 -0.95 -5.53 -21.52
N SER A 124 0.35 -5.68 -21.78
CA SER A 124 0.87 -6.40 -22.94
C SER A 124 2.10 -7.24 -22.57
N ALA A 125 2.20 -8.41 -23.14
CA ALA A 125 3.33 -9.33 -23.03
C ALA A 125 3.99 -9.62 -24.40
N ASP A 126 3.80 -8.73 -25.35
CA ASP A 126 4.40 -8.83 -26.69
C ASP A 126 5.92 -8.60 -26.65
N ILE A 127 6.59 -9.03 -27.70
CA ILE A 127 8.06 -8.90 -27.87
C ILE A 127 8.50 -7.43 -27.81
N THR A 128 7.67 -6.52 -28.32
CA THR A 128 7.95 -5.08 -28.40
C THR A 128 7.50 -4.32 -27.16
N THR A 129 6.51 -4.83 -26.42
CA THR A 129 5.89 -4.16 -25.28
C THR A 129 5.92 -5.05 -24.04
N LYS A 130 6.84 -4.76 -23.13
CA LYS A 130 7.04 -5.55 -21.90
C LYS A 130 6.34 -4.90 -20.72
N GLY A 131 5.12 -5.36 -20.43
CA GLY A 131 4.38 -4.96 -19.22
C GLY A 131 5.04 -5.49 -17.94
N ARG A 132 4.90 -4.75 -16.85
CA ARG A 132 5.36 -5.16 -15.53
C ARG A 132 4.28 -4.90 -14.49
N LEU A 133 3.96 -5.91 -13.70
CA LEU A 133 3.09 -5.80 -12.54
C LEU A 133 3.97 -5.57 -11.31
N ILE A 134 3.69 -4.52 -10.55
CA ILE A 134 4.40 -4.20 -9.31
C ILE A 134 3.45 -4.40 -8.16
N ILE A 135 3.76 -5.35 -7.29
CA ILE A 135 3.00 -5.66 -6.09
C ILE A 135 3.80 -5.18 -4.89
N VAL A 136 3.21 -4.30 -4.09
CA VAL A 136 3.87 -3.73 -2.91
C VAL A 136 3.18 -4.23 -1.66
N ASN A 137 3.92 -4.86 -0.75
CA ASN A 137 3.43 -5.23 0.57
C ASN A 137 3.90 -4.20 1.60
N SER A 138 3.01 -3.33 2.03
CA SER A 138 3.28 -2.37 3.11
C SER A 138 3.02 -2.93 4.51
N GLY A 139 2.49 -4.14 4.61
CA GLY A 139 2.17 -4.85 5.85
C GLY A 139 3.39 -5.28 6.66
N LEU A 140 3.15 -5.78 7.85
CA LEU A 140 4.19 -6.29 8.76
C LEU A 140 4.43 -7.80 8.61
N SER A 141 3.53 -8.48 7.92
CA SER A 141 3.59 -9.91 7.61
C SER A 141 3.77 -10.14 6.11
N GLU A 142 4.17 -11.34 5.75
CA GLU A 142 4.19 -11.80 4.37
C GLU A 142 2.77 -11.81 3.79
N ALA A 143 2.64 -11.39 2.53
CA ALA A 143 1.38 -11.39 1.81
C ALA A 143 1.37 -12.46 0.72
N ILE A 144 0.27 -13.19 0.61
CA ILE A 144 -0.01 -14.11 -0.49
C ILE A 144 -1.03 -13.44 -1.42
N VAL A 145 -0.70 -13.36 -2.68
CA VAL A 145 -1.48 -12.65 -3.69
C VAL A 145 -1.72 -13.56 -4.88
N ASP A 146 -2.98 -13.72 -5.27
CA ASP A 146 -3.34 -14.42 -6.50
C ASP A 146 -3.38 -13.44 -7.67
N VAL A 147 -2.71 -13.82 -8.74
CA VAL A 147 -2.72 -13.09 -10.01
C VAL A 147 -3.44 -13.94 -11.05
N GLN A 148 -4.56 -13.43 -11.54
CA GLN A 148 -5.34 -14.03 -12.60
C GLN A 148 -5.17 -13.20 -13.87
N VAL A 149 -4.77 -13.83 -14.95
CA VAL A 149 -4.61 -13.18 -16.26
C VAL A 149 -5.71 -13.63 -17.21
N PHE A 150 -6.24 -12.69 -17.94
CA PHE A 150 -7.20 -12.88 -19.04
C PHE A 150 -6.58 -12.35 -20.33
N THR A 151 -6.58 -13.19 -21.35
CA THR A 151 -6.05 -12.89 -22.68
C THR A 151 -7.15 -12.99 -23.72
N GLU A 152 -6.84 -12.70 -24.98
CA GLU A 152 -7.75 -12.94 -26.13
C GLU A 152 -8.11 -14.44 -26.26
N ASN A 153 -7.24 -15.32 -25.78
CA ASN A 153 -7.41 -16.78 -25.81
C ASN A 153 -8.14 -17.32 -24.56
N GLY A 154 -8.61 -16.44 -23.70
CA GLY A 154 -9.34 -16.76 -22.49
C GLY A 154 -8.53 -16.62 -21.20
N LYS A 155 -9.08 -17.18 -20.13
CA LYS A 155 -8.53 -17.12 -18.79
C LYS A 155 -7.33 -18.07 -18.66
N GLN A 156 -6.19 -17.53 -18.22
CA GLN A 156 -4.98 -18.29 -17.93
C GLN A 156 -5.06 -18.93 -16.52
N PRO A 157 -4.31 -20.00 -16.24
CA PRO A 157 -4.21 -20.54 -14.89
C PRO A 157 -3.78 -19.48 -13.87
N PRO A 158 -4.40 -19.41 -12.68
CA PRO A 158 -4.03 -18.42 -11.66
C PRO A 158 -2.63 -18.72 -11.13
N LYS A 159 -1.89 -17.67 -10.78
CA LYS A 159 -0.56 -17.76 -10.17
C LYS A 159 -0.57 -17.11 -8.80
N SER A 160 -0.26 -17.89 -7.76
CA SER A 160 -0.08 -17.36 -6.40
C SER A 160 1.36 -16.87 -6.23
N LEU A 161 1.51 -15.66 -5.71
CA LEU A 161 2.79 -15.00 -5.48
C LEU A 161 2.90 -14.63 -4.00
N THR A 162 4.09 -14.76 -3.47
CA THR A 162 4.42 -14.37 -2.10
C THR A 162 5.25 -13.09 -2.11
N VAL A 163 4.84 -12.12 -1.31
CA VAL A 163 5.53 -10.84 -1.16
C VAL A 163 5.90 -10.65 0.31
N ALA A 164 7.19 -10.64 0.61
CA ALA A 164 7.66 -10.45 1.97
C ALA A 164 7.21 -9.10 2.56
N SER A 165 7.20 -8.99 3.89
CA SER A 165 6.80 -7.77 4.59
C SER A 165 7.71 -6.59 4.22
N LYS A 166 7.13 -5.41 4.05
CA LYS A 166 7.88 -4.16 3.73
C LYS A 166 8.73 -4.24 2.47
N THR A 167 8.30 -5.04 1.49
CA THR A 167 8.98 -5.18 0.21
C THR A 167 8.02 -5.03 -0.96
N TYR A 168 8.57 -5.12 -2.16
CA TYR A 168 7.80 -5.19 -3.38
C TYR A 168 8.33 -6.30 -4.31
N LEU A 169 7.45 -6.80 -5.15
CA LEU A 169 7.74 -7.77 -6.18
C LEU A 169 7.45 -7.16 -7.56
N VAL A 170 8.38 -7.30 -8.48
CA VAL A 170 8.18 -6.93 -9.89
C VAL A 170 8.00 -8.20 -10.70
N VAL A 171 6.83 -8.37 -11.30
CA VAL A 171 6.49 -9.53 -12.11
C VAL A 171 6.43 -9.09 -13.57
N PRO A 172 7.31 -9.60 -14.45
CA PRO A 172 7.18 -9.40 -15.87
C PRO A 172 5.87 -10.04 -16.37
N VAL A 173 5.05 -9.29 -17.12
CA VAL A 173 3.75 -9.78 -17.58
C VAL A 173 3.91 -10.91 -18.60
N ASP A 174 5.00 -10.93 -19.36
CA ASP A 174 5.37 -12.01 -20.27
C ASP A 174 5.62 -13.36 -19.56
N SER A 175 5.98 -13.34 -18.26
CA SER A 175 6.07 -14.56 -17.45
C SER A 175 4.71 -15.14 -17.04
N LEU A 176 3.65 -14.37 -17.19
CA LEU A 176 2.27 -14.77 -16.87
C LEU A 176 1.49 -15.24 -18.10
N ALA A 177 1.69 -14.59 -19.24
CA ALA A 177 1.01 -14.88 -20.50
C ALA A 177 1.94 -14.51 -21.69
N PRO A 178 2.89 -15.36 -22.06
CA PRO A 178 3.89 -15.07 -23.09
C PRO A 178 3.25 -14.86 -24.46
N GLY A 179 3.62 -13.77 -25.15
CA GLY A 179 3.22 -13.49 -26.53
C GLY A 179 1.85 -12.84 -26.69
N ASP A 180 1.05 -12.73 -25.65
CA ASP A 180 -0.27 -12.10 -25.72
C ASP A 180 -0.15 -10.57 -25.79
N GLN A 181 -0.77 -9.97 -26.81
CA GLN A 181 -0.69 -8.51 -27.02
C GLN A 181 -1.63 -7.71 -26.12
N ARG A 182 -2.76 -8.30 -25.75
CA ARG A 182 -3.80 -7.65 -24.95
C ARG A 182 -4.17 -8.51 -23.77
N LEU A 183 -3.90 -8.01 -22.57
CA LEU A 183 -4.25 -8.71 -21.36
C LEU A 183 -4.93 -7.80 -20.35
N THR A 184 -5.71 -8.46 -19.51
CA THR A 184 -6.26 -7.90 -18.29
C THR A 184 -5.76 -8.74 -17.13
N VAL A 185 -5.27 -8.07 -16.10
CA VAL A 185 -4.74 -8.72 -14.90
C VAL A 185 -5.64 -8.38 -13.72
N ASN A 186 -6.09 -9.41 -13.01
CA ASN A 186 -6.78 -9.27 -11.73
C ASN A 186 -5.85 -9.73 -10.61
N VAL A 187 -5.73 -8.92 -9.58
CA VAL A 187 -4.87 -9.17 -8.41
C VAL A 187 -5.74 -9.22 -7.17
N VAL A 188 -5.68 -10.33 -6.45
CA VAL A 188 -6.49 -10.60 -5.25
C VAL A 188 -5.58 -11.01 -4.10
N PRO A 189 -5.39 -10.17 -3.06
CA PRO A 189 -4.67 -10.60 -1.87
C PRO A 189 -5.50 -11.64 -1.10
N ARG A 190 -4.83 -12.73 -0.67
CA ARG A 190 -5.41 -13.76 0.20
C ARG A 190 -5.05 -13.52 1.66
N SER A 191 -3.87 -12.99 1.92
CA SER A 191 -3.37 -12.69 3.26
C SER A 191 -2.32 -11.58 3.21
N GLY A 192 -2.08 -10.93 4.34
CA GLY A 192 -1.08 -9.86 4.49
C GLY A 192 -1.65 -8.54 4.97
#